data_9cea520a8124aad3274dafce5965631d
#
_entry.id   9cea520a8124aad3274dafce5965631d
#
_cell.length_a   1.000
_cell.length_b   1.000
_cell.length_c   1.000
_cell.angle_alpha   90.00
_cell.angle_beta   90.00
_cell.angle_gamma   90.00
#
_symmetry.space_group_name_H-M   'P 1'
#
loop_
_entity.id
_entity.type
_entity.pdbx_description
1 polymer ?
#
loop_
_entity_poly.entity_id
_entity_poly.type
_entity_poly.pdbx_seq_one_letter_code
_entity_poly.pdbx_strand_id
1 'polypeptide(L)'
;MDHIPHRLTWEAFIELPEELLRNAELHNGEVVQMASPDRPHQLTLVNLIMALGPWVREHGGELVPDPHVRIAAYWGYQPDLAYYASDRVPGSGYWKLAPNLAVEILSPSTRRKDLLRKPTHYFSVGVQELWLVDCDERVFHVLLPSGEYHEWVDGDSASSPLLPGFEVAVTDLISQVS
;
A
#
# COMPACT_ATOMS: atom_id res chain seq x y z
N MET A 1 32.92 -25.28 -1.04
CA MET A 1 31.47 -25.44 -1.27
C MET A 1 30.83 -24.12 -0.89
N ASP A 2 30.59 -23.28 -1.89
CA ASP A 2 29.98 -21.97 -1.69
C ASP A 2 28.54 -22.16 -1.23
N HIS A 3 28.27 -21.75 -0.01
CA HIS A 3 26.94 -21.71 0.54
C HIS A 3 26.22 -20.55 -0.17
N ILE A 4 25.55 -20.84 -1.28
CA ILE A 4 24.60 -19.90 -1.89
C ILE A 4 23.49 -19.75 -0.86
N PRO A 5 23.30 -18.59 -0.25
CA PRO A 5 22.17 -18.40 0.65
C PRO A 5 20.90 -18.69 -0.15
N HIS A 6 20.09 -19.64 0.31
CA HIS A 6 18.79 -19.93 -0.29
C HIS A 6 17.90 -18.68 -0.13
N ARG A 7 17.90 -17.84 -1.17
CA ARG A 7 16.94 -16.73 -1.26
C ARG A 7 15.55 -17.32 -1.39
N LEU A 8 14.65 -16.89 -0.54
CA LEU A 8 13.27 -17.28 -0.60
C LEU A 8 12.61 -16.65 -1.84
N THR A 9 11.96 -17.46 -2.67
CA THR A 9 11.16 -16.93 -3.78
C THR A 9 9.82 -16.41 -3.26
N TRP A 10 9.13 -15.60 -4.05
CA TRP A 10 7.78 -15.13 -3.74
C TRP A 10 6.81 -16.30 -3.45
N GLU A 11 6.86 -17.34 -4.28
CA GLU A 11 6.01 -18.52 -4.15
C GLU A 11 6.26 -19.25 -2.83
N ALA A 12 7.52 -19.37 -2.43
CA ALA A 12 7.88 -19.97 -1.14
C ALA A 12 7.55 -19.04 0.06
N PHE A 13 7.63 -17.73 -0.15
CA PHE A 13 7.27 -16.74 0.88
C PHE A 13 5.78 -16.82 1.24
N ILE A 14 4.88 -16.81 0.26
CA ILE A 14 3.43 -16.85 0.51
C ILE A 14 2.92 -18.18 1.08
N GLU A 15 3.74 -19.24 1.07
CA GLU A 15 3.46 -20.54 1.69
C GLU A 15 3.98 -20.64 3.14
N LEU A 16 4.60 -19.58 3.66
CA LEU A 16 5.03 -19.54 5.06
C LEU A 16 3.83 -19.57 6.01
N PRO A 17 4.01 -20.05 7.25
CA PRO A 17 2.99 -19.94 8.28
C PRO A 17 2.50 -18.50 8.48
N GLU A 18 1.21 -18.33 8.77
CA GLU A 18 0.58 -17.01 8.94
C GLU A 18 1.31 -16.12 9.95
N GLU A 19 1.86 -16.70 11.00
CA GLU A 19 2.60 -15.98 12.04
C GLU A 19 3.87 -15.31 11.47
N LEU A 20 4.47 -15.88 10.42
CA LEU A 20 5.66 -15.32 9.76
C LEU A 20 5.29 -14.37 8.63
N LEU A 21 4.08 -14.48 8.06
CA LEU A 21 3.58 -13.59 7.02
C LEU A 21 3.01 -12.28 7.57
N ARG A 22 2.51 -12.32 8.80
CA ARG A 22 1.90 -11.14 9.42
C ARG A 22 2.90 -10.00 9.54
N ASN A 23 2.58 -8.83 8.97
CA ASN A 23 3.44 -7.65 8.90
C ASN A 23 4.84 -7.99 8.33
N ALA A 24 4.90 -8.79 7.26
CA ALA A 24 6.15 -9.21 6.65
C ALA A 24 6.20 -8.87 5.17
N GLU A 25 7.35 -8.45 4.71
CA GLU A 25 7.68 -8.21 3.32
C GLU A 25 8.83 -9.12 2.88
N LEU A 26 8.91 -9.41 1.58
CA LEU A 26 10.03 -10.14 0.99
C LEU A 26 10.98 -9.15 0.31
N HIS A 27 12.19 -9.00 0.84
CA HIS A 27 13.20 -8.10 0.28
C HIS A 27 14.41 -8.89 -0.20
N ASN A 28 14.60 -8.99 -1.51
CA ASN A 28 15.71 -9.71 -2.14
C ASN A 28 15.85 -11.16 -1.64
N GLY A 29 14.70 -11.80 -1.33
CA GLY A 29 14.63 -13.18 -0.83
C GLY A 29 14.80 -13.32 0.68
N GLU A 30 14.82 -12.24 1.42
CA GLU A 30 14.83 -12.23 2.89
C GLU A 30 13.47 -11.77 3.43
N VAL A 31 12.96 -12.45 4.44
CA VAL A 31 11.74 -12.05 5.16
C VAL A 31 12.08 -10.90 6.09
N VAL A 32 11.45 -9.75 5.85
CA VAL A 32 11.62 -8.55 6.68
C VAL A 32 10.35 -8.35 7.48
N GLN A 33 10.44 -8.50 8.80
CA GLN A 33 9.33 -8.18 9.69
C GLN A 33 9.22 -6.66 9.85
N MET A 34 8.02 -6.15 9.60
CA MET A 34 7.70 -4.75 9.76
C MET A 34 7.27 -4.46 11.20
N ALA A 35 7.47 -3.23 11.66
CA ALA A 35 6.98 -2.81 12.96
C ALA A 35 5.45 -2.90 13.01
N SER A 36 4.90 -3.26 14.16
CA SER A 36 3.45 -3.20 14.35
C SER A 36 2.97 -1.76 14.23
N PRO A 37 1.84 -1.52 13.52
CA PRO A 37 1.28 -0.19 13.37
C PRO A 37 0.87 0.39 14.72
N ASP A 38 1.17 1.66 14.93
CA ASP A 38 0.74 2.41 16.10
C ASP A 38 -0.72 2.92 15.97
N ARG A 39 -1.23 3.59 17.01
CA ARG A 39 -2.60 4.10 17.02
C ARG A 39 -2.89 5.11 15.91
N PRO A 40 -2.06 6.14 15.64
CA PRO A 40 -2.27 7.05 14.52
C PRO A 40 -2.38 6.35 13.18
N HIS A 41 -1.48 5.43 12.89
CA HIS A 41 -1.47 4.62 11.68
C HIS A 41 -2.78 3.81 11.53
N GLN A 42 -3.20 3.11 12.58
CA GLN A 42 -4.43 2.30 12.53
C GLN A 42 -5.69 3.16 12.33
N LEU A 43 -5.78 4.32 12.97
CA LEU A 43 -6.92 5.23 12.80
C LEU A 43 -6.94 5.82 11.38
N THR A 44 -5.77 6.18 10.83
CA THR A 44 -5.66 6.64 9.45
C THR A 44 -6.08 5.56 8.46
N LEU A 45 -5.71 4.31 8.67
CA LEU A 45 -6.18 3.18 7.85
C LEU A 45 -7.73 3.06 7.88
N VAL A 46 -8.33 3.15 9.06
CA VAL A 46 -9.80 3.12 9.20
C VAL A 46 -10.44 4.29 8.46
N ASN A 47 -9.91 5.50 8.59
CA ASN A 47 -10.43 6.68 7.91
C ASN A 47 -10.33 6.55 6.38
N LEU A 48 -9.22 6.02 5.86
CA LEU A 48 -9.04 5.72 4.43
C LEU A 48 -10.08 4.73 3.92
N ILE A 49 -10.32 3.65 4.66
CA ILE A 49 -11.34 2.65 4.30
C ILE A 49 -12.74 3.28 4.31
N MET A 50 -13.05 4.12 5.29
CA MET A 50 -14.33 4.81 5.38
C MET A 50 -14.53 5.83 4.27
N ALA A 51 -13.49 6.54 3.86
CA ALA A 51 -13.53 7.52 2.77
C ALA A 51 -13.67 6.83 1.40
N LEU A 52 -12.90 5.77 1.14
CA LEU A 52 -12.90 5.04 -0.12
C LEU A 52 -14.11 4.10 -0.28
N GLY A 53 -14.64 3.57 0.80
CA GLY A 53 -15.71 2.57 0.77
C GLY A 53 -16.97 2.97 0.00
N PRO A 54 -17.50 4.20 0.15
CA PRO A 54 -18.63 4.68 -0.65
C PRO A 54 -18.32 4.71 -2.15
N TRP A 55 -17.17 5.23 -2.53
CA TRP A 55 -16.72 5.31 -3.92
C TRP A 55 -16.62 3.89 -4.54
N VAL A 56 -15.99 2.95 -3.85
CA VAL A 56 -15.86 1.56 -4.32
C VAL A 56 -17.21 0.86 -4.44
N ARG A 57 -18.15 1.11 -3.53
CA ARG A 57 -19.53 0.56 -3.66
C ARG A 57 -20.25 1.07 -4.89
N GLU A 58 -19.98 2.29 -5.34
CA GLU A 58 -20.59 2.89 -6.52
C GLU A 58 -19.92 2.41 -7.82
N HIS A 59 -18.58 2.31 -7.82
CA HIS A 59 -17.78 2.05 -9.03
C HIS A 59 -17.33 0.60 -9.18
N GLY A 60 -17.51 -0.22 -8.14
CA GLY A 60 -17.10 -1.63 -8.13
C GLY A 60 -15.64 -1.83 -7.73
N GLY A 61 -15.23 -3.09 -7.70
CA GLY A 61 -13.92 -3.49 -7.22
C GLY A 61 -13.87 -3.85 -5.74
N GLU A 62 -12.69 -3.97 -5.19
CA GLU A 62 -12.47 -4.37 -3.79
C GLU A 62 -11.41 -3.51 -3.11
N LEU A 63 -11.66 -3.13 -1.85
CA LEU A 63 -10.65 -2.62 -0.93
C LEU A 63 -10.12 -3.77 -0.07
N VAL A 64 -8.81 -3.89 -0.02
CA VAL A 64 -8.13 -4.97 0.70
C VAL A 64 -7.09 -4.37 1.62
N PRO A 65 -7.25 -4.47 2.94
CA PRO A 65 -6.22 -4.10 3.89
C PRO A 65 -5.12 -5.16 3.91
N ASP A 66 -3.89 -4.73 4.08
CA ASP A 66 -2.68 -5.55 4.24
C ASP A 66 -2.49 -6.67 3.20
N PRO A 67 -2.77 -6.48 1.89
CA PRO A 67 -2.57 -7.56 0.93
C PRO A 67 -1.10 -7.76 0.64
N HIS A 68 -0.68 -9.01 0.42
CA HIS A 68 0.64 -9.28 -0.11
C HIS A 68 0.66 -9.06 -1.63
N VAL A 69 1.54 -8.18 -2.09
CA VAL A 69 1.71 -7.81 -3.51
C VAL A 69 3.05 -8.30 -4.02
N ARG A 70 3.01 -9.16 -5.05
CA ARG A 70 4.22 -9.61 -5.73
C ARG A 70 4.83 -8.47 -6.54
N ILE A 71 6.11 -8.21 -6.31
CA ILE A 71 6.89 -7.24 -7.09
C ILE A 71 7.80 -7.97 -8.10
N ALA A 72 8.52 -9.01 -7.64
CA ALA A 72 9.41 -9.81 -8.48
C ALA A 72 9.61 -11.19 -7.85
N ALA A 73 10.44 -12.04 -8.47
CA ALA A 73 10.72 -13.39 -7.96
C ALA A 73 11.22 -13.42 -6.50
N TYR A 74 11.91 -12.37 -6.06
CA TYR A 74 12.50 -12.27 -4.71
C TYR A 74 12.07 -10.99 -3.97
N TRP A 75 10.98 -10.35 -4.43
CA TRP A 75 10.46 -9.12 -3.86
C TRP A 75 8.94 -9.15 -3.75
N GLY A 76 8.44 -8.79 -2.59
CA GLY A 76 7.03 -8.61 -2.34
C GLY A 76 6.81 -7.62 -1.21
N TYR A 77 5.76 -6.81 -1.33
CA TYR A 77 5.37 -5.81 -0.35
C TYR A 77 4.01 -6.10 0.24
N GLN A 78 3.72 -5.45 1.35
CA GLN A 78 2.43 -5.47 2.01
C GLN A 78 1.98 -4.02 2.24
N PRO A 79 1.33 -3.38 1.24
CA PRO A 79 0.78 -2.04 1.45
C PRO A 79 -0.33 -2.08 2.51
N ASP A 80 -0.50 -0.98 3.25
CA ASP A 80 -1.52 -0.89 4.30
C ASP A 80 -2.94 -1.01 3.76
N LEU A 81 -3.16 -0.53 2.52
CA LEU A 81 -4.45 -0.66 1.83
C LEU A 81 -4.21 -0.77 0.32
N ALA A 82 -5.04 -1.54 -0.35
CA ALA A 82 -5.05 -1.60 -1.81
C ALA A 82 -6.47 -1.56 -2.38
N TYR A 83 -6.61 -0.98 -3.57
CA TYR A 83 -7.82 -1.07 -4.37
C TYR A 83 -7.56 -1.88 -5.63
N TYR A 84 -8.42 -2.85 -5.87
CA TYR A 84 -8.46 -3.66 -7.08
C TYR A 84 -9.75 -3.35 -7.84
N ALA A 85 -9.64 -2.85 -9.06
CA ALA A 85 -10.79 -2.68 -9.94
C ALA A 85 -11.40 -4.06 -10.30
N SER A 86 -12.65 -4.09 -10.71
CA SER A 86 -13.40 -5.32 -10.92
C SER A 86 -12.76 -6.32 -11.88
N ASP A 87 -11.97 -5.83 -12.85
CA ASP A 87 -11.21 -6.66 -13.80
C ASP A 87 -9.95 -7.30 -13.21
N ARG A 88 -9.50 -6.86 -12.03
CA ARG A 88 -8.35 -7.39 -11.29
C ARG A 88 -8.74 -8.25 -10.08
N VAL A 89 -10.02 -8.25 -9.73
CA VAL A 89 -10.54 -9.07 -8.63
C VAL A 89 -10.62 -10.53 -9.09
N PRO A 90 -9.95 -11.49 -8.40
CA PRO A 90 -10.04 -12.89 -8.76
C PRO A 90 -11.41 -13.46 -8.41
N GLY A 91 -11.89 -14.41 -9.20
CA GLY A 91 -13.14 -15.14 -8.88
C GLY A 91 -13.04 -15.99 -7.61
N SER A 92 -11.83 -16.36 -7.20
CA SER A 92 -11.52 -17.07 -5.94
C SER A 92 -10.02 -17.06 -5.67
N GLY A 93 -9.63 -17.19 -4.40
CA GLY A 93 -8.23 -17.25 -3.97
C GLY A 93 -7.54 -15.89 -3.86
N TYR A 94 -6.22 -15.90 -3.90
CA TYR A 94 -5.40 -14.69 -3.73
C TYR A 94 -5.36 -13.81 -4.98
N TRP A 95 -5.19 -12.51 -4.80
CA TRP A 95 -4.95 -11.55 -5.88
C TRP A 95 -3.63 -11.88 -6.59
N LYS A 96 -3.70 -12.17 -7.89
CA LYS A 96 -2.53 -12.52 -8.71
C LYS A 96 -1.96 -11.32 -9.44
N LEU A 97 -2.78 -10.30 -9.66
CA LEU A 97 -2.40 -9.05 -10.29
C LEU A 97 -2.06 -8.02 -9.22
N ALA A 98 -1.21 -7.06 -9.57
CA ALA A 98 -0.99 -5.90 -8.72
C ALA A 98 -2.27 -5.06 -8.60
N PRO A 99 -2.50 -4.36 -7.47
CA PRO A 99 -3.63 -3.46 -7.31
C PRO A 99 -3.58 -2.30 -8.30
N ASN A 100 -4.71 -1.66 -8.53
CA ASN A 100 -4.76 -0.40 -9.26
C ASN A 100 -4.20 0.75 -8.41
N LEU A 101 -4.56 0.77 -7.12
CA LEU A 101 -4.06 1.70 -6.12
C LEU A 101 -3.38 0.93 -4.99
N ALA A 102 -2.18 1.35 -4.63
CA ALA A 102 -1.54 0.97 -3.37
C ALA A 102 -1.48 2.18 -2.44
N VAL A 103 -1.66 1.96 -1.15
CA VAL A 103 -1.59 3.00 -0.11
C VAL A 103 -0.61 2.55 0.96
N GLU A 104 0.35 3.40 1.28
CA GLU A 104 1.31 3.23 2.36
C GLU A 104 1.12 4.36 3.39
N ILE A 105 0.92 4.00 4.63
CA ILE A 105 0.86 4.94 5.74
C ILE A 105 2.26 5.01 6.34
N LEU A 106 2.92 6.16 6.21
CA LEU A 106 4.31 6.30 6.57
C LEU A 106 4.50 6.31 8.08
N SER A 107 5.50 5.56 8.53
CA SER A 107 6.00 5.62 9.90
C SER A 107 7.41 6.23 9.92
N PRO A 108 7.88 6.77 11.05
CA PRO A 108 9.24 7.32 11.16
C PRO A 108 10.33 6.32 10.77
N SER A 109 10.10 5.02 11.01
CA SER A 109 11.07 3.95 10.74
C SER A 109 11.13 3.53 9.26
N THR A 110 10.04 3.69 8.50
CA THR A 110 9.92 3.22 7.10
C THR A 110 9.97 4.34 6.09
N ARG A 111 9.61 5.57 6.47
CA ARG A 111 9.47 6.76 5.61
C ARG A 111 10.51 6.84 4.48
N ARG A 112 11.79 6.76 4.79
CA ARG A 112 12.85 6.91 3.78
C ARG A 112 12.86 5.77 2.75
N LYS A 113 12.58 4.54 3.15
CA LYS A 113 12.55 3.36 2.26
C LYS A 113 11.33 3.43 1.37
N ASP A 114 10.18 3.79 1.94
CA ASP A 114 8.90 3.84 1.26
C ASP A 114 8.90 4.95 0.19
N LEU A 115 9.46 6.12 0.51
CA LEU A 115 9.57 7.24 -0.43
C LEU A 115 10.54 6.99 -1.60
N LEU A 116 11.64 6.26 -1.38
CA LEU A 116 12.72 6.17 -2.39
C LEU A 116 12.64 4.91 -3.27
N ARG A 117 12.13 3.81 -2.77
CA ARG A 117 12.20 2.51 -3.45
C ARG A 117 10.85 1.98 -3.89
N LYS A 118 9.85 2.02 -3.02
CA LYS A 118 8.55 1.41 -3.28
C LYS A 118 7.85 1.96 -4.52
N PRO A 119 7.89 3.29 -4.83
CA PRO A 119 7.19 3.81 -6.02
C PRO A 119 7.63 3.11 -7.32
N THR A 120 8.93 3.04 -7.57
CA THR A 120 9.47 2.38 -8.78
C THR A 120 9.04 0.92 -8.86
N HIS A 121 9.06 0.20 -7.74
CA HIS A 121 8.66 -1.19 -7.69
C HIS A 121 7.17 -1.39 -7.94
N TYR A 122 6.30 -0.62 -7.29
CA TYR A 122 4.85 -0.70 -7.51
C TYR A 122 4.47 -0.39 -8.96
N PHE A 123 5.04 0.66 -9.54
CA PHE A 123 4.76 1.03 -10.92
C PHE A 123 5.27 -0.01 -11.92
N SER A 124 6.40 -0.69 -11.62
CA SER A 124 6.95 -1.75 -12.49
C SER A 124 6.02 -2.96 -12.64
N VAL A 125 5.10 -3.19 -11.71
CA VAL A 125 4.15 -4.31 -11.75
C VAL A 125 2.73 -3.88 -12.14
N GLY A 126 2.53 -2.60 -12.51
CA GLY A 126 1.29 -2.10 -13.07
C GLY A 126 0.33 -1.49 -12.04
N VAL A 127 0.82 -1.09 -10.86
CA VAL A 127 0.10 -0.15 -9.99
C VAL A 127 -0.05 1.17 -10.73
N GLN A 128 -1.25 1.72 -10.74
CA GLN A 128 -1.58 2.92 -11.52
C GLN A 128 -1.45 4.20 -10.69
N GLU A 129 -1.61 4.09 -9.37
CA GLU A 129 -1.48 5.19 -8.44
C GLU A 129 -0.95 4.69 -7.09
N LEU A 130 -0.04 5.44 -6.48
CA LEU A 130 0.48 5.17 -5.15
C LEU A 130 0.18 6.35 -4.25
N TRP A 131 -0.47 6.08 -3.12
CA TRP A 131 -0.69 7.06 -2.07
C TRP A 131 0.31 6.85 -0.94
N LEU A 132 0.89 7.95 -0.47
CA LEU A 132 1.73 7.96 0.72
C LEU A 132 1.11 8.92 1.73
N VAL A 133 0.72 8.41 2.88
CA VAL A 133 0.04 9.19 3.93
C VAL A 133 0.99 9.36 5.10
N ASP A 134 1.46 10.58 5.30
CA ASP A 134 2.36 10.92 6.38
C ASP A 134 1.58 11.46 7.58
N CYS A 135 1.44 10.62 8.62
CA CYS A 135 0.69 10.99 9.82
C CYS A 135 1.37 12.06 10.66
N ASP A 136 2.71 12.08 10.68
CA ASP A 136 3.48 13.01 11.50
C ASP A 136 3.50 14.42 10.88
N GLU A 137 3.79 14.47 9.58
CA GLU A 137 3.82 15.74 8.84
C GLU A 137 2.43 16.19 8.38
N ARG A 138 1.41 15.33 8.52
CA ARG A 138 0.04 15.57 8.11
C ARG A 138 -0.07 15.92 6.63
N VAL A 139 0.58 15.09 5.80
CA VAL A 139 0.65 15.26 4.35
C VAL A 139 0.13 14.03 3.65
N PHE A 140 -0.63 14.25 2.60
CA PHE A 140 -1.14 13.21 1.72
C PHE A 140 -0.51 13.39 0.33
N HIS A 141 0.14 12.35 -0.17
CA HIS A 141 0.82 12.37 -1.45
C HIS A 141 0.16 11.37 -2.41
N VAL A 142 0.03 11.78 -3.68
CA VAL A 142 -0.38 10.94 -4.79
C VAL A 142 0.72 10.93 -5.84
N LEU A 143 1.22 9.74 -6.15
CA LEU A 143 2.27 9.52 -7.13
C LEU A 143 1.73 8.71 -8.31
N LEU A 144 2.12 9.09 -9.52
CA LEU A 144 1.73 8.47 -10.77
C LEU A 144 2.93 7.86 -11.51
N PRO A 145 2.73 6.80 -12.33
CA PRO A 145 3.81 6.20 -13.14
C PRO A 145 4.49 7.17 -14.10
N SER A 146 3.81 8.24 -14.50
CA SER A 146 4.35 9.32 -15.34
C SER A 146 5.44 10.15 -14.66
N GLY A 147 5.59 10.01 -13.32
CA GLY A 147 6.38 10.89 -12.49
C GLY A 147 5.62 12.13 -12.01
N GLU A 148 4.36 12.29 -12.39
CA GLU A 148 3.47 13.30 -11.83
C GLU A 148 3.23 13.04 -10.34
N TYR A 149 3.20 14.11 -9.56
CA TYR A 149 3.15 14.09 -8.12
C TYR A 149 2.24 15.20 -7.62
N HIS A 150 1.34 14.85 -6.74
CA HIS A 150 0.45 15.78 -6.07
C HIS A 150 0.64 15.69 -4.55
N GLU A 151 0.52 16.81 -3.87
CA GLU A 151 0.67 16.92 -2.44
C GLU A 151 -0.43 17.80 -1.86
N TRP A 152 -1.04 17.35 -0.79
CA TRP A 152 -2.01 18.10 0.00
C TRP A 152 -1.64 18.04 1.47
N VAL A 153 -1.77 19.18 2.12
CA VAL A 153 -1.48 19.32 3.54
C VAL A 153 -2.78 19.40 4.36
N ASP A 154 -2.64 19.40 5.67
CA ASP A 154 -3.77 19.56 6.59
C ASP A 154 -4.61 20.80 6.25
N GLY A 155 -5.92 20.62 6.10
CA GLY A 155 -6.86 21.66 5.67
C GLY A 155 -7.17 21.66 4.17
N ASP A 156 -6.40 20.95 3.34
CA ASP A 156 -6.69 20.82 1.91
C ASP A 156 -7.71 19.71 1.65
N SER A 157 -8.33 19.76 0.46
CA SER A 157 -9.11 18.64 -0.10
C SER A 157 -8.29 17.91 -1.15
N ALA A 158 -7.98 16.64 -0.87
CA ALA A 158 -7.23 15.77 -1.76
C ALA A 158 -8.16 15.07 -2.76
N SER A 159 -7.67 14.84 -3.97
CA SER A 159 -8.36 14.10 -5.03
C SER A 159 -7.43 13.08 -5.68
N SER A 160 -8.00 12.19 -6.49
CA SER A 160 -7.26 11.13 -7.15
C SER A 160 -7.55 11.11 -8.65
N PRO A 161 -6.54 11.18 -9.51
CA PRO A 161 -6.71 10.96 -10.95
C PRO A 161 -7.27 9.59 -11.31
N LEU A 162 -6.93 8.56 -10.54
CA LEU A 162 -7.42 7.19 -10.74
C LEU A 162 -8.89 7.02 -10.36
N LEU A 163 -9.38 7.80 -9.39
CA LEU A 163 -10.71 7.67 -8.79
C LEU A 163 -11.57 8.91 -9.10
N PRO A 164 -12.18 9.00 -10.30
CA PRO A 164 -12.95 10.19 -10.71
C PRO A 164 -14.05 10.54 -9.70
N GLY A 165 -14.10 11.81 -9.27
CA GLY A 165 -15.08 12.29 -8.29
C GLY A 165 -14.76 11.95 -6.83
N PHE A 166 -13.67 11.26 -6.56
CA PHE A 166 -13.18 11.07 -5.19
C PHE A 166 -12.51 12.34 -4.69
N GLU A 167 -13.00 12.84 -3.57
CA GLU A 167 -12.42 13.94 -2.83
C GLU A 167 -12.50 13.66 -1.33
N VAL A 168 -11.47 14.06 -0.58
CA VAL A 168 -11.44 13.89 0.88
C VAL A 168 -10.59 14.97 1.53
N ALA A 169 -11.06 15.53 2.63
CA ALA A 169 -10.26 16.45 3.43
C ALA A 169 -9.10 15.69 4.10
N VAL A 170 -7.88 16.22 3.97
CA VAL A 170 -6.69 15.61 4.61
C VAL A 170 -6.86 15.53 6.12
N THR A 171 -7.50 16.53 6.72
CA THR A 171 -7.84 16.57 8.15
C THR A 171 -8.70 15.37 8.59
N ASP A 172 -9.59 14.87 7.71
CA ASP A 172 -10.46 13.73 8.02
C ASP A 172 -9.73 12.38 7.86
N LEU A 173 -8.73 12.33 6.98
CA LEU A 173 -7.90 11.13 6.79
C LEU A 173 -6.93 10.93 7.94
N ILE A 174 -6.19 11.99 8.31
CA ILE A 174 -5.09 11.90 9.27
C ILE A 174 -5.61 12.29 10.65
N SER A 175 -5.82 11.29 11.49
CA SER A 175 -6.33 11.49 12.85
C SER A 175 -5.40 12.38 13.68
N GLN A 176 -6.00 13.33 14.40
CA GLN A 176 -5.27 14.10 15.39
C GLN A 176 -4.90 13.20 16.57
N VAL A 177 -3.62 13.16 16.91
CA VAL A 177 -3.14 12.60 18.18
C VAL A 177 -3.36 13.67 19.23
N SER A 178 -4.42 13.53 20.00
CA SER A 178 -4.68 14.35 21.19
C SER A 178 -3.97 13.75 22.41
#